data_d3343aadc2bdb2d55686ab37ae1c3da3
#
_entry.id   d3343aadc2bdb2d55686ab37ae1c3da3
#
_cell.length_a   1.000
_cell.length_b   1.000
_cell.length_c   1.000
_cell.angle_alpha   90.00
_cell.angle_beta   90.00
_cell.angle_gamma   90.00
#
_symmetry.space_group_name_H-M   'P 1'
#
loop_
_entity.id
_entity.type
_entity.pdbx_description
1 polymer ?
#
loop_
_entity_poly.entity_id
_entity_poly.type
_entity_poly.pdbx_seq_one_letter_code
_entity_poly.pdbx_strand_id
1 'polypeptide(L)'
;MAYYGKVEISGVNTANLPVLTGTEAKALFIKCKAGDEAARQQLIEGNLRLVLSIIKRFENRNENMDDLFQIGVVGLIKAIDNFNIEMDVMPSTYFCPMIIGEIRRYLRDNNTIRVSRSLRDTAYKALQVKERLMAEQEKEPSIEEIAKEMGMSRENIVMAMDAIQDPVSLFEPIYHDGGDTLFVMDQVSDEKNGDGLWLENLSLSEAMQHLNEREKKIVNLRFFEGKTQTEVSTEIGISKAQVSRLEKSALQHMRKFM
;
A
#
# COMPACT_ATOMS: atom_id res chain seq x y z
N MET A 1 -18.14 33.25 17.23
CA MET A 1 -17.56 33.37 15.86
C MET A 1 -16.84 32.07 15.58
N ALA A 2 -17.38 31.22 14.71
CA ALA A 2 -16.73 29.98 14.33
C ALA A 2 -15.53 30.32 13.43
N TYR A 3 -14.33 30.00 13.87
CA TYR A 3 -13.13 30.00 13.03
C TYR A 3 -13.33 28.93 11.95
N TYR A 4 -13.78 29.33 10.77
CA TYR A 4 -13.76 28.48 9.58
C TYR A 4 -12.28 28.33 9.19
N GLY A 5 -11.68 27.22 9.52
CA GLY A 5 -10.36 26.85 9.06
C GLY A 5 -10.30 27.02 7.53
N LYS A 6 -9.38 27.86 7.08
CA LYS A 6 -9.15 28.11 5.66
C LYS A 6 -8.49 26.87 5.09
N VAL A 7 -9.15 26.17 4.18
CA VAL A 7 -8.51 25.10 3.42
C VAL A 7 -7.63 25.77 2.37
N GLU A 8 -6.32 25.62 2.49
CA GLU A 8 -5.36 26.09 1.51
C GLU A 8 -5.13 24.98 0.49
N ILE A 9 -5.34 25.30 -0.79
CA ILE A 9 -5.13 24.39 -1.92
C ILE A 9 -4.05 24.98 -2.80
N SER A 10 -3.04 24.19 -3.13
CA SER A 10 -1.92 24.60 -3.96
C SER A 10 -2.40 25.06 -5.34
N GLY A 11 -2.05 26.28 -5.73
CA GLY A 11 -2.38 26.84 -7.05
C GLY A 11 -3.82 27.34 -7.21
N VAL A 12 -4.68 27.24 -6.20
CA VAL A 12 -6.07 27.72 -6.26
C VAL A 12 -6.31 28.80 -5.22
N ASN A 13 -6.70 30.00 -5.67
CA ASN A 13 -7.10 31.07 -4.75
C ASN A 13 -8.51 30.80 -4.19
N THR A 14 -8.57 30.09 -3.08
CA THR A 14 -9.82 29.67 -2.44
C THR A 14 -10.66 30.84 -1.90
N ALA A 15 -10.08 32.05 -1.77
CA ALA A 15 -10.78 33.23 -1.26
C ALA A 15 -11.70 33.85 -2.30
N ASN A 16 -11.33 33.78 -3.60
CA ASN A 16 -11.98 34.53 -4.70
C ASN A 16 -12.62 33.57 -5.73
N LEU A 17 -13.15 32.43 -5.28
CA LEU A 17 -13.83 31.51 -6.19
C LEU A 17 -15.19 32.12 -6.65
N PRO A 18 -15.46 32.07 -7.96
CA PRO A 18 -16.74 32.55 -8.49
C PRO A 18 -17.89 31.70 -7.97
N VAL A 19 -19.06 32.29 -7.85
CA VAL A 19 -20.29 31.64 -7.46
C VAL A 19 -21.35 31.92 -8.50
N LEU A 20 -21.96 30.90 -9.08
CA LEU A 20 -23.01 31.02 -10.07
C LEU A 20 -24.38 31.15 -9.40
N THR A 21 -25.22 32.05 -9.93
CA THR A 21 -26.63 32.07 -9.59
C THR A 21 -27.37 30.92 -10.31
N GLY A 22 -28.54 30.53 -9.80
CA GLY A 22 -29.33 29.45 -10.42
C GLY A 22 -29.75 29.72 -11.89
N THR A 23 -29.97 30.98 -12.23
CA THR A 23 -30.29 31.40 -13.61
C THR A 23 -29.08 31.34 -14.54
N GLU A 24 -27.93 31.79 -14.09
CA GLU A 24 -26.67 31.70 -14.83
C GLU A 24 -26.25 30.24 -15.04
N ALA A 25 -26.36 29.41 -14.02
CA ALA A 25 -26.04 27.99 -14.12
C ALA A 25 -26.90 27.28 -15.18
N LYS A 26 -28.22 27.52 -15.19
CA LYS A 26 -29.13 26.98 -16.23
C LYS A 26 -28.73 27.42 -17.64
N ALA A 27 -28.41 28.70 -17.84
CA ALA A 27 -28.00 29.21 -19.14
C ALA A 27 -26.67 28.59 -19.61
N LEU A 28 -25.70 28.45 -18.70
CA LEU A 28 -24.42 27.79 -18.99
C LEU A 28 -24.58 26.30 -19.29
N PHE A 29 -25.48 25.59 -18.61
CA PHE A 29 -25.78 24.18 -18.92
C PHE A 29 -26.34 23.98 -20.33
N ILE A 30 -27.23 24.86 -20.79
CA ILE A 30 -27.76 24.82 -22.16
C ILE A 30 -26.65 24.96 -23.18
N LYS A 31 -25.74 25.94 -22.98
CA LYS A 31 -24.58 26.15 -23.84
C LYS A 31 -23.59 24.97 -23.80
N CYS A 32 -23.30 24.45 -22.61
CA CYS A 32 -22.42 23.31 -22.42
C CYS A 32 -22.95 22.06 -23.18
N LYS A 33 -24.26 21.80 -23.13
CA LYS A 33 -24.88 20.72 -23.93
C LYS A 33 -24.83 20.95 -25.45
N ALA A 34 -24.74 22.21 -25.88
CA ALA A 34 -24.50 22.55 -27.28
C ALA A 34 -23.01 22.40 -27.71
N GLY A 35 -22.13 21.98 -26.79
CA GLY A 35 -20.71 21.77 -27.07
C GLY A 35 -19.81 22.95 -26.77
N ASP A 36 -20.27 23.96 -26.03
CA ASP A 36 -19.47 25.12 -25.63
C ASP A 36 -18.53 24.78 -24.45
N GLU A 37 -17.25 24.58 -24.76
CA GLU A 37 -16.20 24.29 -23.77
C GLU A 37 -15.97 25.46 -22.79
N ALA A 38 -16.14 26.71 -23.22
CA ALA A 38 -16.01 27.85 -22.34
C ALA A 38 -17.12 27.88 -21.27
N ALA A 39 -18.34 27.53 -21.67
CA ALA A 39 -19.45 27.40 -20.73
C ALA A 39 -19.23 26.22 -19.74
N ARG A 40 -18.65 25.11 -20.21
CA ARG A 40 -18.28 23.97 -19.36
C ARG A 40 -17.23 24.36 -18.31
N GLN A 41 -16.18 25.09 -18.72
CA GLN A 41 -15.15 25.59 -17.81
C GLN A 41 -15.75 26.53 -16.75
N GLN A 42 -16.61 27.46 -17.13
CA GLN A 42 -17.28 28.36 -16.20
C GLN A 42 -18.17 27.61 -15.19
N LEU A 43 -18.84 26.54 -15.61
CA LEU A 43 -19.62 25.67 -14.70
C LEU A 43 -18.72 24.99 -13.69
N ILE A 44 -17.56 24.49 -14.09
CA ILE A 44 -16.60 23.86 -13.19
C ILE A 44 -16.11 24.87 -12.16
N GLU A 45 -15.57 26.01 -12.62
CA GLU A 45 -15.02 27.06 -11.76
C GLU A 45 -16.04 27.61 -10.77
N GLY A 46 -17.28 27.83 -11.22
CA GLY A 46 -18.36 28.33 -10.38
C GLY A 46 -18.87 27.36 -9.31
N ASN A 47 -18.46 26.08 -9.40
CA ASN A 47 -18.84 25.05 -8.42
C ASN A 47 -17.66 24.55 -7.57
N LEU A 48 -16.44 25.05 -7.74
CA LEU A 48 -15.27 24.65 -6.93
C LEU A 48 -15.48 24.90 -5.43
N ARG A 49 -16.22 25.96 -5.07
CA ARG A 49 -16.58 26.23 -3.67
C ARG A 49 -17.43 25.11 -3.04
N LEU A 50 -18.26 24.44 -3.85
CA LEU A 50 -19.03 23.27 -3.40
C LEU A 50 -18.07 22.12 -3.07
N VAL A 51 -17.08 21.86 -3.93
CA VAL A 51 -16.05 20.84 -3.68
C VAL A 51 -15.32 21.12 -2.36
N LEU A 52 -14.87 22.37 -2.14
CA LEU A 52 -14.22 22.76 -0.88
C LEU A 52 -15.08 22.50 0.36
N SER A 53 -16.39 22.75 0.27
CA SER A 53 -17.32 22.49 1.38
C SER A 53 -17.47 20.99 1.70
N ILE A 54 -17.33 20.16 0.67
CA ILE A 54 -17.46 18.69 0.81
C ILE A 54 -16.16 18.10 1.40
N ILE A 55 -14.98 18.50 0.90
CA ILE A 55 -13.71 17.93 1.37
C ILE A 55 -13.43 18.23 2.84
N LYS A 56 -13.92 19.33 3.39
CA LYS A 56 -13.85 19.63 4.83
C LYS A 56 -14.38 18.48 5.71
N ARG A 57 -15.35 17.70 5.22
CA ARG A 57 -15.89 16.55 5.96
C ARG A 57 -14.92 15.38 6.04
N PHE A 58 -13.83 15.41 5.25
CA PHE A 58 -12.81 14.36 5.17
C PHE A 58 -11.48 14.81 5.79
N GLU A 59 -11.40 16.00 6.40
CA GLU A 59 -10.17 16.60 6.99
C GLU A 59 -9.49 15.67 8.02
N ASN A 60 -10.26 14.83 8.74
CA ASN A 60 -9.76 13.92 9.77
C ASN A 60 -9.22 12.58 9.22
N ARG A 61 -8.96 12.46 7.91
CA ARG A 61 -8.58 11.20 7.28
C ARG A 61 -7.08 11.05 6.99
N ASN A 62 -6.22 11.94 7.50
CA ASN A 62 -4.77 11.98 7.25
C ASN A 62 -4.36 11.97 5.76
N GLU A 63 -5.28 12.35 4.88
CA GLU A 63 -5.03 12.46 3.44
C GLU A 63 -4.69 13.90 3.06
N ASN A 64 -3.91 14.05 1.98
CA ASN A 64 -3.59 15.37 1.46
C ASN A 64 -4.85 16.06 0.95
N MET A 65 -5.13 17.26 1.45
CA MET A 65 -6.31 18.03 1.06
C MET A 65 -6.28 18.44 -0.42
N ASP A 66 -5.09 18.65 -1.00
CA ASP A 66 -4.92 18.91 -2.43
C ASP A 66 -5.39 17.73 -3.27
N ASP A 67 -5.03 16.50 -2.89
CA ASP A 67 -5.45 15.28 -3.59
C ASP A 67 -6.97 15.09 -3.48
N LEU A 68 -7.53 15.26 -2.29
CA LEU A 68 -8.98 15.19 -2.08
C LEU A 68 -9.72 16.25 -2.91
N PHE A 69 -9.16 17.47 -3.04
CA PHE A 69 -9.71 18.51 -3.89
C PHE A 69 -9.70 18.11 -5.35
N GLN A 70 -8.57 17.63 -5.87
CA GLN A 70 -8.46 17.19 -7.26
C GLN A 70 -9.45 16.06 -7.59
N ILE A 71 -9.54 15.07 -6.72
CA ILE A 71 -10.51 13.97 -6.87
C ILE A 71 -11.96 14.49 -6.79
N GLY A 72 -12.23 15.42 -5.88
CA GLY A 72 -13.53 16.08 -5.79
C GLY A 72 -13.89 16.85 -7.06
N VAL A 73 -12.91 17.54 -7.68
CA VAL A 73 -13.09 18.23 -8.98
C VAL A 73 -13.37 17.22 -10.10
N VAL A 74 -12.67 16.07 -10.12
CA VAL A 74 -13.00 14.99 -11.08
C VAL A 74 -14.45 14.50 -10.91
N GLY A 75 -14.90 14.35 -9.66
CA GLY A 75 -16.30 14.01 -9.35
C GLY A 75 -17.28 15.08 -9.83
N LEU A 76 -16.94 16.36 -9.66
CA LEU A 76 -17.73 17.48 -10.15
C LEU A 76 -17.80 17.51 -11.68
N ILE A 77 -16.69 17.30 -12.39
CA ILE A 77 -16.65 17.25 -13.86
C ILE A 77 -17.56 16.15 -14.37
N LYS A 78 -17.47 14.93 -13.82
CA LYS A 78 -18.36 13.83 -14.17
C LYS A 78 -19.82 14.17 -13.91
N ALA A 79 -20.09 14.89 -12.82
CA ALA A 79 -21.44 15.29 -12.48
C ALA A 79 -22.00 16.33 -13.46
N ILE A 80 -21.21 17.31 -13.90
CA ILE A 80 -21.59 18.31 -14.90
C ILE A 80 -21.87 17.64 -16.24
N ASP A 81 -20.97 16.77 -16.71
CA ASP A 81 -21.10 16.08 -17.99
C ASP A 81 -22.35 15.18 -18.07
N ASN A 82 -22.71 14.54 -16.95
CA ASN A 82 -23.85 13.61 -16.88
C ASN A 82 -25.16 14.26 -16.40
N PHE A 83 -25.16 15.55 -16.05
CA PHE A 83 -26.35 16.21 -15.52
C PHE A 83 -27.44 16.37 -16.59
N ASN A 84 -28.67 15.96 -16.27
CA ASN A 84 -29.84 16.21 -17.11
C ASN A 84 -30.59 17.45 -16.60
N ILE A 85 -30.68 18.48 -17.46
CA ILE A 85 -31.34 19.76 -17.15
C ILE A 85 -32.88 19.60 -17.02
N GLU A 86 -33.45 18.59 -17.68
CA GLU A 86 -34.86 18.33 -17.64
C GLU A 86 -35.36 17.78 -16.30
N MET A 87 -34.42 17.29 -15.46
CA MET A 87 -34.76 16.91 -14.10
C MET A 87 -35.05 18.18 -13.27
N ASP A 88 -36.19 18.25 -12.63
CA ASP A 88 -36.53 19.35 -11.72
C ASP A 88 -35.84 19.23 -10.37
N VAL A 89 -34.48 19.15 -10.42
CA VAL A 89 -33.58 19.00 -9.25
C VAL A 89 -32.52 20.09 -9.31
N MET A 90 -32.16 20.64 -8.16
CA MET A 90 -31.06 21.57 -8.10
C MET A 90 -29.73 20.85 -8.46
N PRO A 91 -28.87 21.45 -9.31
CA PRO A 91 -27.56 20.85 -9.68
C PRO A 91 -26.73 20.38 -8.48
N SER A 92 -26.69 21.16 -7.41
CA SER A 92 -25.96 20.80 -6.17
C SER A 92 -26.45 19.49 -5.54
N THR A 93 -27.75 19.19 -5.63
CA THR A 93 -28.31 17.93 -5.09
C THR A 93 -27.79 16.70 -5.85
N TYR A 94 -27.52 16.84 -7.15
CA TYR A 94 -26.92 15.79 -7.98
C TYR A 94 -25.40 15.76 -7.84
N PHE A 95 -24.73 16.91 -7.74
CA PHE A 95 -23.25 16.99 -7.66
C PHE A 95 -22.70 16.44 -6.35
N CYS A 96 -23.33 16.78 -5.21
CA CYS A 96 -22.83 16.35 -3.92
C CYS A 96 -22.62 14.82 -3.80
N PRO A 97 -23.58 13.96 -4.11
CA PRO A 97 -23.38 12.52 -4.08
C PRO A 97 -22.28 12.03 -5.04
N MET A 98 -22.16 12.63 -6.22
CA MET A 98 -21.13 12.28 -7.21
C MET A 98 -19.72 12.62 -6.70
N ILE A 99 -19.54 13.82 -6.17
CA ILE A 99 -18.26 14.26 -5.57
C ILE A 99 -17.90 13.36 -4.39
N ILE A 100 -18.83 13.13 -3.47
CA ILE A 100 -18.62 12.27 -2.30
C ILE A 100 -18.31 10.83 -2.74
N GLY A 101 -18.97 10.35 -3.77
CA GLY A 101 -18.75 9.02 -4.33
C GLY A 101 -17.34 8.82 -4.87
N GLU A 102 -16.81 9.79 -5.63
CA GLU A 102 -15.43 9.75 -6.14
C GLU A 102 -14.41 9.84 -5.01
N ILE A 103 -14.61 10.74 -4.04
CA ILE A 103 -13.72 10.84 -2.87
C ILE A 103 -13.70 9.53 -2.08
N ARG A 104 -14.87 8.95 -1.79
CA ARG A 104 -14.95 7.66 -1.07
C ARG A 104 -14.30 6.52 -1.86
N ARG A 105 -14.42 6.54 -3.19
CA ARG A 105 -13.77 5.57 -4.06
C ARG A 105 -12.26 5.71 -3.98
N TYR A 106 -11.74 6.93 -4.10
CA TYR A 106 -10.32 7.23 -3.95
C TYR A 106 -9.79 6.76 -2.60
N LEU A 107 -10.40 7.17 -1.49
CA LEU A 107 -10.00 6.76 -0.14
C LEU A 107 -9.99 5.24 0.06
N ARG A 108 -10.88 4.53 -0.61
CA ARG A 108 -10.90 3.07 -0.56
C ARG A 108 -9.79 2.44 -1.38
N ASP A 109 -9.46 3.01 -2.53
CA ASP A 109 -8.55 2.41 -3.50
C ASP A 109 -7.10 2.91 -3.31
N ASN A 110 -6.87 4.01 -2.57
CA ASN A 110 -5.56 4.65 -2.32
C ASN A 110 -4.83 4.13 -1.07
N ASN A 111 -5.13 2.93 -0.59
CA ASN A 111 -4.37 2.36 0.51
C ASN A 111 -3.01 1.86 0.04
N THR A 112 -1.99 2.02 0.89
CA THR A 112 -0.60 1.57 0.66
C THR A 112 -0.54 0.07 0.34
N ILE A 113 -1.37 -0.74 1.02
CA ILE A 113 -1.52 -2.17 0.76
C ILE A 113 -2.93 -2.44 0.21
N ARG A 114 -2.97 -3.13 -0.93
CA ARG A 114 -4.24 -3.51 -1.55
C ARG A 114 -4.91 -4.65 -0.80
N VAL A 115 -6.02 -4.35 -0.14
CA VAL A 115 -6.87 -5.33 0.56
C VAL A 115 -8.11 -5.63 -0.28
N SER A 116 -8.52 -6.91 -0.36
CA SER A 116 -9.75 -7.31 -1.05
C SER A 116 -10.99 -6.65 -0.42
N ARG A 117 -12.01 -6.38 -1.24
CA ARG A 117 -13.24 -5.72 -0.76
C ARG A 117 -13.94 -6.54 0.32
N SER A 118 -14.06 -7.86 0.11
CA SER A 118 -14.70 -8.76 1.07
C SER A 118 -14.01 -8.76 2.42
N LEU A 119 -12.67 -8.76 2.44
CA LEU A 119 -11.89 -8.76 3.67
C LEU A 119 -12.06 -7.43 4.42
N ARG A 120 -12.02 -6.32 3.69
CA ARG A 120 -12.26 -4.98 4.25
C ARG A 120 -13.67 -4.82 4.81
N ASP A 121 -14.70 -5.30 4.07
CA ASP A 121 -16.08 -5.24 4.54
C ASP A 121 -16.28 -6.08 5.82
N THR A 122 -15.61 -7.24 5.91
CA THR A 122 -15.59 -8.06 7.12
C THR A 122 -14.94 -7.33 8.27
N ALA A 123 -13.80 -6.70 8.05
CA ALA A 123 -13.10 -5.94 9.08
C ALA A 123 -13.93 -4.75 9.60
N TYR A 124 -14.56 -3.98 8.72
CA TYR A 124 -15.44 -2.88 9.15
C TYR A 124 -16.64 -3.35 9.96
N LYS A 125 -17.27 -4.48 9.56
CA LYS A 125 -18.36 -5.08 10.34
C LYS A 125 -17.84 -5.54 11.71
N ALA A 126 -16.64 -6.15 11.77
CA ALA A 126 -16.04 -6.57 13.03
C ALA A 126 -15.79 -5.38 13.97
N LEU A 127 -15.28 -4.25 13.44
CA LEU A 127 -15.11 -3.02 14.22
C LEU A 127 -16.44 -2.46 14.73
N GLN A 128 -17.48 -2.42 13.91
CA GLN A 128 -18.82 -1.99 14.33
C GLN A 128 -19.40 -2.88 15.44
N VAL A 129 -19.22 -4.19 15.33
CA VAL A 129 -19.63 -5.15 16.37
C VAL A 129 -18.83 -4.94 17.64
N LYS A 130 -17.50 -4.72 17.52
CA LYS A 130 -16.60 -4.41 18.65
C LYS A 130 -17.09 -3.17 19.38
N GLU A 131 -17.35 -2.06 18.67
CA GLU A 131 -17.84 -0.81 19.25
C GLU A 131 -19.20 -0.99 19.95
N ARG A 132 -20.14 -1.72 19.33
CA ARG A 132 -21.45 -2.00 19.91
C ARG A 132 -21.31 -2.81 21.20
N LEU A 133 -20.58 -3.93 21.19
CA LEU A 133 -20.39 -4.78 22.36
C LEU A 133 -19.66 -4.02 23.48
N MET A 134 -18.70 -3.17 23.14
CA MET A 134 -18.00 -2.33 24.10
C MET A 134 -18.95 -1.32 24.78
N ALA A 135 -19.89 -0.74 24.01
CA ALA A 135 -20.89 0.17 24.57
C ALA A 135 -21.93 -0.55 25.44
N GLU A 136 -22.27 -1.81 25.13
CA GLU A 136 -23.23 -2.62 25.89
C GLU A 136 -22.65 -3.20 27.18
N GLN A 137 -21.38 -3.63 27.15
CA GLN A 137 -20.75 -4.38 28.23
C GLN A 137 -19.80 -3.56 29.08
N GLU A 138 -19.50 -2.30 28.70
CA GLU A 138 -18.49 -1.43 29.33
C GLU A 138 -17.09 -2.08 29.44
N LYS A 139 -16.86 -3.11 28.65
CA LYS A 139 -15.62 -3.90 28.62
C LYS A 139 -15.20 -4.15 27.16
N GLU A 140 -13.90 -4.23 26.91
CA GLU A 140 -13.38 -4.60 25.60
C GLU A 140 -13.76 -6.05 25.26
N PRO A 141 -14.53 -6.29 24.18
CA PRO A 141 -14.97 -7.63 23.78
C PRO A 141 -13.79 -8.44 23.23
N SER A 142 -13.80 -9.74 23.54
CA SER A 142 -12.84 -10.69 22.99
C SER A 142 -13.12 -10.96 21.51
N ILE A 143 -12.09 -11.42 20.78
CA ILE A 143 -12.24 -11.81 19.37
C ILE A 143 -13.29 -12.93 19.22
N GLU A 144 -13.41 -13.81 20.21
CA GLU A 144 -14.38 -14.91 20.24
C GLU A 144 -15.83 -14.41 20.34
N GLU A 145 -16.07 -13.38 21.13
CA GLU A 145 -17.38 -12.75 21.24
C GLU A 145 -17.77 -12.04 19.93
N ILE A 146 -16.83 -11.34 19.31
CA ILE A 146 -17.04 -10.72 18.00
C ILE A 146 -17.33 -11.80 16.93
N ALA A 147 -16.56 -12.88 16.91
CA ALA A 147 -16.73 -13.99 15.97
C ALA A 147 -18.10 -14.67 16.13
N LYS A 148 -18.53 -14.90 17.36
CA LYS A 148 -19.83 -15.47 17.68
C LYS A 148 -20.98 -14.57 17.21
N GLU A 149 -20.88 -13.27 17.46
CA GLU A 149 -21.89 -12.30 17.05
C GLU A 149 -21.98 -12.16 15.52
N MET A 150 -20.84 -12.26 14.82
CA MET A 150 -20.81 -12.19 13.36
C MET A 150 -21.11 -13.53 12.68
N GLY A 151 -21.17 -14.63 13.42
CA GLY A 151 -21.34 -15.98 12.85
C GLY A 151 -20.18 -16.42 11.96
N MET A 152 -18.95 -15.94 12.23
CA MET A 152 -17.74 -16.23 11.47
C MET A 152 -16.68 -16.91 12.33
N SER A 153 -15.70 -17.57 11.70
CA SER A 153 -14.59 -18.15 12.43
C SER A 153 -13.65 -17.08 12.99
N ARG A 154 -13.01 -17.36 14.12
CA ARG A 154 -12.04 -16.49 14.77
C ARG A 154 -10.90 -16.10 13.83
N GLU A 155 -10.37 -17.07 13.07
CA GLU A 155 -9.26 -16.87 12.14
C GLU A 155 -9.62 -15.83 11.06
N ASN A 156 -10.86 -15.89 10.53
CA ASN A 156 -11.33 -14.94 9.52
C ASN A 156 -11.45 -13.52 10.08
N ILE A 157 -11.85 -13.38 11.34
CA ILE A 157 -11.94 -12.06 11.99
C ILE A 157 -10.54 -11.50 12.21
N VAL A 158 -9.61 -12.31 12.76
CA VAL A 158 -8.21 -11.88 12.97
C VAL A 158 -7.59 -11.48 11.64
N MET A 159 -7.66 -12.33 10.61
CA MET A 159 -7.13 -12.04 9.29
C MET A 159 -7.72 -10.76 8.69
N ALA A 160 -9.01 -10.51 8.89
CA ALA A 160 -9.65 -9.31 8.38
C ALA A 160 -9.18 -8.05 9.13
N MET A 161 -9.07 -8.13 10.46
CA MET A 161 -8.61 -7.00 11.27
C MET A 161 -7.14 -6.66 11.04
N ASP A 162 -6.28 -7.66 10.89
CA ASP A 162 -4.86 -7.46 10.59
C ASP A 162 -4.67 -6.85 9.19
N ALA A 163 -5.49 -7.25 8.22
CA ALA A 163 -5.39 -6.78 6.85
C ALA A 163 -5.69 -5.27 6.67
N ILE A 164 -6.43 -4.64 7.60
CA ILE A 164 -6.76 -3.20 7.54
C ILE A 164 -5.81 -2.33 8.36
N GLN A 165 -4.82 -2.93 9.04
CA GLN A 165 -3.84 -2.15 9.80
C GLN A 165 -2.96 -1.37 8.82
N ASP A 166 -2.73 -0.10 9.15
CA ASP A 166 -1.83 0.73 8.38
C ASP A 166 -0.37 0.30 8.61
N PRO A 167 0.46 0.25 7.57
CA PRO A 167 1.87 -0.05 7.73
C PRO A 167 2.58 1.04 8.53
N VAL A 168 3.44 0.61 9.45
CA VAL A 168 4.29 1.49 10.25
C VAL A 168 5.55 1.85 9.45
N SER A 169 6.01 3.09 9.54
CA SER A 169 7.25 3.51 8.90
C SER A 169 8.47 2.85 9.56
N LEU A 170 9.39 2.30 8.76
CA LEU A 170 10.66 1.79 9.26
C LEU A 170 11.52 2.89 9.93
N PHE A 171 11.30 4.14 9.54
CA PHE A 171 11.97 5.31 10.11
C PHE A 171 11.17 5.96 11.24
N GLU A 172 10.13 5.32 11.73
CA GLU A 172 9.41 5.80 12.91
C GLU A 172 10.29 5.64 14.16
N PRO A 173 10.50 6.73 14.93
CA PRO A 173 11.30 6.67 16.14
C PRO A 173 10.53 5.92 17.23
N ILE A 174 11.13 4.86 17.77
CA ILE A 174 10.56 4.09 18.88
C ILE A 174 10.93 4.73 20.22
N TYR A 175 12.15 5.26 20.31
CA TYR A 175 12.70 5.81 21.55
C TYR A 175 13.51 7.07 21.27
N HIS A 176 13.26 8.10 22.11
CA HIS A 176 13.93 9.39 22.03
C HIS A 176 14.32 9.84 23.42
N ASP A 177 15.57 9.63 23.81
CA ASP A 177 16.07 10.01 25.14
C ASP A 177 17.37 10.83 25.03
N GLY A 178 17.34 11.92 24.26
CA GLY A 178 18.45 12.88 24.19
C GLY A 178 19.77 12.38 23.59
N GLY A 179 19.82 11.11 23.12
CA GLY A 179 20.92 10.47 22.40
C GLY A 179 20.53 10.11 20.96
N ASP A 180 21.15 9.06 20.43
CA ASP A 180 20.84 8.52 19.11
C ASP A 180 19.39 7.98 19.08
N THR A 181 18.64 8.39 18.08
CA THR A 181 17.24 7.96 17.90
C THR A 181 17.21 6.52 17.40
N LEU A 182 16.52 5.64 18.14
CA LEU A 182 16.27 4.26 17.69
C LEU A 182 15.02 4.22 16.81
N PHE A 183 15.14 3.64 15.63
CA PHE A 183 14.07 3.47 14.67
C PHE A 183 13.51 2.04 14.68
N VAL A 184 12.30 1.85 14.14
CA VAL A 184 11.72 0.51 13.93
C VAL A 184 12.66 -0.39 13.12
N MET A 185 13.36 0.18 12.14
CA MET A 185 14.33 -0.52 11.30
C MET A 185 15.45 -1.18 12.11
N ASP A 186 15.90 -0.55 13.20
CA ASP A 186 16.99 -1.06 14.03
C ASP A 186 16.59 -2.31 14.85
N GLN A 187 15.28 -2.57 14.97
CA GLN A 187 14.74 -3.76 15.64
C GLN A 187 14.44 -4.93 14.71
N VAL A 188 14.48 -4.70 13.39
CA VAL A 188 14.20 -5.76 12.41
C VAL A 188 15.46 -6.60 12.20
N SER A 189 15.43 -7.86 12.63
CA SER A 189 16.53 -8.79 12.42
C SER A 189 16.64 -9.23 10.96
N ASP A 190 17.86 -9.34 10.44
CA ASP A 190 18.13 -9.94 9.14
C ASP A 190 18.28 -11.47 9.27
N GLU A 191 17.19 -12.20 9.09
CA GLU A 191 17.19 -13.67 9.18
C GLU A 191 17.98 -14.34 8.04
N LYS A 192 18.19 -13.65 6.93
CA LYS A 192 18.86 -14.23 5.75
C LYS A 192 20.38 -14.15 5.85
N ASN A 193 20.92 -13.16 6.55
CA ASN A 193 22.36 -12.93 6.71
C ASN A 193 22.81 -13.11 8.16
N GLY A 194 22.17 -14.04 8.88
CA GLY A 194 22.58 -14.36 10.26
C GLY A 194 24.04 -14.80 10.35
N ASP A 195 24.69 -14.54 11.50
CA ASP A 195 26.09 -14.86 11.79
C ASP A 195 26.46 -16.30 11.44
N GLY A 196 25.50 -17.25 11.56
CA GLY A 196 25.70 -18.64 11.20
C GLY A 196 26.04 -18.84 9.73
N LEU A 197 25.31 -18.21 8.82
CA LEU A 197 25.56 -18.30 7.38
C LEU A 197 26.89 -17.65 6.99
N TRP A 198 27.25 -16.55 7.63
CA TRP A 198 28.54 -15.90 7.41
C TRP A 198 29.71 -16.78 7.87
N LEU A 199 29.60 -17.41 9.06
CA LEU A 199 30.60 -18.36 9.58
C LEU A 199 30.71 -19.59 8.67
N GLU A 200 29.61 -20.15 8.19
CA GLU A 200 29.60 -21.27 7.24
C GLU A 200 30.31 -20.91 5.94
N ASN A 201 30.03 -19.72 5.37
CA ASN A 201 30.68 -19.23 4.17
C ASN A 201 32.21 -19.01 4.37
N LEU A 202 32.57 -18.49 5.53
CA LEU A 202 33.98 -18.30 5.87
C LEU A 202 34.73 -19.65 6.00
N SER A 203 34.14 -20.59 6.74
CA SER A 203 34.67 -21.95 6.89
C SER A 203 34.77 -22.69 5.55
N LEU A 204 33.76 -22.53 4.68
CA LEU A 204 33.78 -23.07 3.32
C LEU A 204 34.90 -22.46 2.49
N SER A 205 35.10 -21.16 2.58
CA SER A 205 36.18 -20.45 1.87
C SER A 205 37.54 -20.92 2.33
N GLU A 206 37.73 -21.10 3.64
CA GLU A 206 38.95 -21.62 4.21
C GLU A 206 39.21 -23.07 3.80
N ALA A 207 38.18 -23.95 3.89
CA ALA A 207 38.29 -25.33 3.43
C ALA A 207 38.66 -25.44 1.95
N MET A 208 38.12 -24.55 1.10
CA MET A 208 38.48 -24.47 -0.31
C MET A 208 39.96 -24.12 -0.54
N GLN A 209 40.59 -23.29 0.34
CA GLN A 209 42.01 -22.94 0.20
C GLN A 209 42.94 -24.13 0.42
N HIS A 210 42.53 -25.08 1.24
CA HIS A 210 43.30 -26.32 1.54
C HIS A 210 43.23 -27.39 0.44
N LEU A 211 42.40 -27.24 -0.57
CA LEU A 211 42.31 -28.13 -1.72
C LEU A 211 43.50 -27.89 -2.68
N ASN A 212 43.93 -28.98 -3.34
CA ASN A 212 44.89 -28.83 -4.44
C ASN A 212 44.20 -28.23 -5.70
N GLU A 213 44.99 -27.70 -6.65
CA GLU A 213 44.47 -27.01 -7.84
C GLU A 213 43.52 -27.88 -8.71
N ARG A 214 43.75 -29.19 -8.75
CA ARG A 214 42.87 -30.12 -9.49
C ARG A 214 41.56 -30.33 -8.77
N GLU A 215 41.59 -30.48 -7.45
CA GLU A 215 40.39 -30.61 -6.60
C GLU A 215 39.55 -29.32 -6.63
N LYS A 216 40.21 -28.13 -6.49
CA LYS A 216 39.53 -26.83 -6.65
C LYS A 216 38.80 -26.70 -7.97
N LYS A 217 39.48 -27.06 -9.07
CA LYS A 217 38.89 -26.98 -10.41
C LYS A 217 37.68 -27.87 -10.54
N ILE A 218 37.71 -29.10 -10.02
CA ILE A 218 36.61 -30.05 -10.08
C ILE A 218 35.44 -29.55 -9.22
N VAL A 219 35.68 -29.07 -8.01
CA VAL A 219 34.67 -28.55 -7.11
C VAL A 219 34.02 -27.32 -7.76
N ASN A 220 34.76 -26.41 -8.34
CA ASN A 220 34.21 -25.24 -9.03
C ASN A 220 33.32 -25.62 -10.19
N LEU A 221 33.78 -26.46 -11.11
CA LEU A 221 32.98 -26.91 -12.26
C LEU A 221 31.71 -27.66 -11.86
N ARG A 222 31.78 -28.47 -10.79
CA ARG A 222 30.66 -29.30 -10.33
C ARG A 222 29.61 -28.51 -9.55
N PHE A 223 30.02 -27.71 -8.57
CA PHE A 223 29.12 -27.11 -7.60
C PHE A 223 28.82 -25.63 -7.86
N PHE A 224 29.76 -24.89 -8.47
CA PHE A 224 29.52 -23.48 -8.78
C PHE A 224 29.04 -23.27 -10.22
N GLU A 225 29.56 -24.05 -11.18
CA GLU A 225 29.10 -23.98 -12.59
C GLU A 225 28.01 -24.98 -12.92
N GLY A 226 27.67 -25.91 -12.02
CA GLY A 226 26.59 -26.88 -12.20
C GLY A 226 26.82 -27.97 -13.27
N LYS A 227 28.06 -28.19 -13.71
CA LYS A 227 28.39 -29.18 -14.75
C LYS A 227 28.26 -30.62 -14.24
N THR A 228 27.88 -31.53 -15.10
CA THR A 228 27.83 -32.98 -14.84
C THR A 228 29.24 -33.59 -14.79
N GLN A 229 29.43 -34.74 -14.11
CA GLN A 229 30.72 -35.41 -14.08
C GLN A 229 31.26 -35.77 -15.48
N THR A 230 30.36 -36.00 -16.44
CA THR A 230 30.72 -36.33 -17.82
C THR A 230 31.27 -35.09 -18.56
N GLU A 231 30.64 -33.96 -18.40
CA GLU A 231 31.11 -32.68 -18.97
C GLU A 231 32.44 -32.25 -18.36
N VAL A 232 32.60 -32.37 -17.03
CA VAL A 232 33.87 -32.11 -16.34
C VAL A 232 34.97 -33.06 -16.82
N SER A 233 34.67 -34.34 -17.08
CA SER A 233 35.66 -35.31 -17.59
C SER A 233 36.13 -34.92 -18.98
N THR A 234 35.29 -34.44 -19.83
CA THR A 234 35.63 -33.96 -21.18
C THR A 234 36.46 -32.68 -21.15
N GLU A 235 36.12 -31.77 -20.26
CA GLU A 235 36.81 -30.47 -20.14
C GLU A 235 38.21 -30.56 -19.53
N ILE A 236 38.37 -31.43 -18.50
CA ILE A 236 39.66 -31.61 -17.82
C ILE A 236 40.54 -32.66 -18.52
N GLY A 237 39.94 -33.48 -19.41
CA GLY A 237 40.67 -34.52 -20.13
C GLY A 237 41.00 -35.77 -19.27
N ILE A 238 40.15 -36.12 -18.28
CA ILE A 238 40.29 -37.31 -17.42
C ILE A 238 39.07 -38.18 -17.45
N SER A 239 39.18 -39.46 -17.06
CA SER A 239 37.98 -40.34 -17.07
C SER A 239 36.93 -39.90 -16.04
N LYS A 240 35.63 -40.16 -16.32
CA LYS A 240 34.53 -39.92 -15.38
C LYS A 240 34.75 -40.58 -14.02
N ALA A 241 35.37 -41.78 -14.00
CA ALA A 241 35.69 -42.49 -12.75
C ALA A 241 36.74 -41.72 -11.92
N GLN A 242 37.72 -41.08 -12.58
CA GLN A 242 38.70 -40.21 -11.91
C GLN A 242 38.06 -38.94 -11.39
N VAL A 243 37.16 -38.30 -12.14
CA VAL A 243 36.41 -37.13 -11.68
C VAL A 243 35.61 -37.49 -10.40
N SER A 244 34.90 -38.59 -10.38
CA SER A 244 34.12 -39.04 -9.21
C SER A 244 35.03 -39.34 -7.97
N ARG A 245 36.18 -39.90 -8.19
CA ARG A 245 37.14 -40.14 -7.07
C ARG A 245 37.72 -38.86 -6.52
N LEU A 246 38.13 -37.93 -7.40
CA LEU A 246 38.66 -36.62 -7.00
C LEU A 246 37.59 -35.75 -6.35
N GLU A 247 36.37 -35.76 -6.83
CA GLU A 247 35.22 -35.08 -6.19
C GLU A 247 35.03 -35.58 -4.75
N LYS A 248 34.98 -36.91 -4.55
CA LYS A 248 34.89 -37.48 -3.20
C LYS A 248 36.06 -37.16 -2.30
N SER A 249 37.28 -37.19 -2.85
CA SER A 249 38.52 -36.81 -2.12
C SER A 249 38.45 -35.33 -1.69
N ALA A 250 38.05 -34.44 -2.61
CA ALA A 250 37.94 -33.03 -2.33
C ALA A 250 36.94 -32.74 -1.21
N LEU A 251 35.72 -33.37 -1.28
CA LEU A 251 34.73 -33.22 -0.24
C LEU A 251 35.17 -33.77 1.11
N GLN A 252 35.91 -34.88 1.13
CA GLN A 252 36.50 -35.42 2.37
C GLN A 252 37.59 -34.50 2.94
N HIS A 253 38.41 -33.88 2.10
CA HIS A 253 39.39 -32.90 2.53
C HIS A 253 38.69 -31.67 3.13
N MET A 254 37.71 -31.11 2.45
CA MET A 254 36.95 -29.96 2.96
C MET A 254 36.30 -30.24 4.32
N ARG A 255 35.69 -31.44 4.49
CA ARG A 255 35.02 -31.83 5.73
C ARG A 255 35.91 -31.87 6.97
N LYS A 256 37.27 -31.94 6.79
CA LYS A 256 38.18 -31.91 7.91
C LYS A 256 38.44 -30.49 8.44
N PHE A 257 38.09 -29.48 7.66
CA PHE A 257 38.35 -28.07 7.96
C PHE A 257 37.03 -27.28 8.18
N MET A 258 35.88 -27.90 8.04
CA MET A 258 34.58 -27.41 8.45
C MET A 258 34.17 -28.02 9.79
#